data_c0befe5f2f14555e842b7ec958dd5818
#
_entry.id   c0befe5f2f14555e842b7ec958dd5818
#
_cell.length_a   1.000
_cell.length_b   1.000
_cell.length_c   1.000
_cell.angle_alpha   90.00
_cell.angle_beta   90.00
_cell.angle_gamma   90.00
#
_symmetry.space_group_name_H-M   'P 1'
#
loop_
_entity.id
_entity.type
_entity.pdbx_description
1 polymer ?
#
loop_
_entity_poly.entity_id
_entity_poly.type
_entity_poly.pdbx_seq_one_letter_code
_entity_poly.pdbx_strand_id
1 'polypeptide(L)'
;MGGDDDIRDAVEDQLIFDPDVHAAESHITVETVNGEVALDGTVPSYPQYLAAAAAARRVADVTVVHNHLEVMLPPGDYRDDQTLTTTANDALTLDDTVRVGVEAAAADGVITLTGTVRDGSERTSAELLVAGLTGVRSVKNDIQIRVEADEPTPL
;
A
#
# COMPACT_ATOMS: atom_id res chain seq x y z
N MET A 1 13.72 -27.44 -11.50
CA MET A 1 14.09 -27.07 -10.42
C MET A 1 13.85 -25.71 -10.13
N GLY A 2 13.05 -25.27 -9.37
CA GLY A 2 12.73 -23.90 -9.18
C GLY A 2 13.88 -23.18 -8.52
N GLY A 3 14.70 -22.59 -9.27
CA GLY A 3 15.76 -21.81 -8.73
C GLY A 3 15.37 -20.36 -8.65
N ASP A 4 16.28 -19.55 -8.11
CA ASP A 4 16.02 -18.13 -7.98
C ASP A 4 15.78 -17.48 -9.35
N ASP A 5 16.44 -17.96 -10.40
CA ASP A 5 16.21 -17.40 -11.72
C ASP A 5 14.80 -17.68 -12.21
N ASP A 6 14.27 -18.88 -11.92
CA ASP A 6 12.92 -19.20 -12.33
C ASP A 6 11.90 -18.36 -11.56
N ILE A 7 12.15 -18.12 -10.28
CA ILE A 7 11.29 -17.29 -9.46
C ILE A 7 11.33 -15.86 -9.98
N ARG A 8 12.53 -15.34 -10.27
CA ARG A 8 12.64 -13.99 -10.80
C ARG A 8 11.87 -13.84 -12.10
N ASP A 9 12.02 -14.81 -13.02
CA ASP A 9 11.32 -14.73 -14.28
C ASP A 9 9.81 -14.78 -14.09
N ALA A 10 9.32 -15.59 -13.17
CA ALA A 10 7.90 -15.68 -12.89
C ALA A 10 7.37 -14.37 -12.29
N VAL A 11 8.14 -13.74 -11.41
CA VAL A 11 7.76 -12.47 -10.82
C VAL A 11 7.73 -11.38 -11.91
N GLU A 12 8.74 -11.36 -12.76
CA GLU A 12 8.77 -10.38 -13.86
C GLU A 12 7.57 -10.55 -14.78
N ASP A 13 7.19 -11.79 -15.08
CA ASP A 13 6.02 -12.04 -15.91
C ASP A 13 4.75 -11.55 -15.23
N GLN A 14 4.61 -11.76 -13.93
CA GLN A 14 3.44 -11.28 -13.21
C GLN A 14 3.36 -9.76 -13.25
N LEU A 15 4.49 -9.07 -13.13
CA LEU A 15 4.49 -7.63 -13.16
C LEU A 15 4.13 -7.10 -14.55
N ILE A 16 4.59 -7.78 -15.60
CA ILE A 16 4.29 -7.36 -16.96
C ILE A 16 2.82 -7.54 -17.29
N PHE A 17 2.22 -8.64 -16.80
CA PHE A 17 0.84 -8.93 -17.15
C PHE A 17 -0.18 -8.33 -16.19
N ASP A 18 0.26 -7.70 -15.11
CA ASP A 18 -0.66 -7.11 -14.15
C ASP A 18 -1.09 -5.74 -14.63
N PRO A 19 -2.36 -5.53 -14.95
CA PRO A 19 -2.80 -4.24 -15.46
C PRO A 19 -2.66 -3.10 -14.46
N ASP A 20 -2.60 -3.42 -13.18
CA ASP A 20 -2.48 -2.38 -12.17
C ASP A 20 -1.05 -1.87 -12.03
N VAL A 21 -0.07 -2.60 -12.52
CA VAL A 21 1.32 -2.18 -12.39
C VAL A 21 1.74 -1.21 -13.48
N HIS A 22 1.13 -1.26 -14.65
CA HIS A 22 1.43 -0.36 -15.77
C HIS A 22 2.92 -0.35 -16.08
N ALA A 23 3.41 -1.49 -16.57
CA ALA A 23 4.85 -1.70 -16.77
C ALA A 23 5.49 -0.62 -17.63
N ALA A 24 4.76 0.00 -18.53
CA ALA A 24 5.34 1.01 -19.42
C ALA A 24 5.77 2.26 -18.65
N GLU A 25 5.14 2.53 -17.49
CA GLU A 25 5.45 3.70 -16.70
C GLU A 25 6.27 3.36 -15.48
N SER A 26 6.50 2.09 -15.23
CA SER A 26 7.22 1.65 -14.04
C SER A 26 8.60 1.17 -14.42
N HIS A 27 9.56 1.41 -13.55
CA HIS A 27 10.93 0.95 -13.77
C HIS A 27 11.27 0.04 -12.60
N ILE A 28 10.93 -1.24 -12.74
CA ILE A 28 11.05 -2.18 -11.63
C ILE A 28 12.11 -3.23 -11.95
N THR A 29 13.03 -3.42 -11.01
CA THR A 29 14.04 -4.45 -11.09
C THR A 29 13.72 -5.51 -10.05
N VAL A 30 13.84 -6.79 -10.42
CA VAL A 30 13.53 -7.89 -9.53
C VAL A 30 14.80 -8.67 -9.24
N GLU A 31 15.06 -8.93 -7.96
CA GLU A 31 16.16 -9.80 -7.56
C GLU A 31 15.61 -10.87 -6.64
N THR A 32 16.15 -12.08 -6.74
CA THR A 32 15.70 -13.18 -5.93
C THR A 32 16.88 -13.88 -5.29
N VAL A 33 16.77 -14.16 -4.00
CA VAL A 33 17.78 -14.92 -3.28
C VAL A 33 17.06 -15.84 -2.31
N ASN A 34 17.23 -17.15 -2.48
CA ASN A 34 16.64 -18.15 -1.58
C ASN A 34 15.13 -18.00 -1.39
N GLY A 35 14.44 -17.66 -2.47
CA GLY A 35 12.99 -17.49 -2.43
C GLY A 35 12.53 -16.12 -1.94
N GLU A 36 13.44 -15.26 -1.53
CA GLU A 36 13.10 -13.90 -1.14
C GLU A 36 13.25 -13.00 -2.33
N VAL A 37 12.23 -12.20 -2.60
CA VAL A 37 12.20 -11.32 -3.75
C VAL A 37 12.37 -9.88 -3.30
N ALA A 38 13.25 -9.16 -3.93
CA ALA A 38 13.42 -7.72 -3.70
C ALA A 38 13.00 -6.97 -4.95
N LEU A 39 12.14 -5.98 -4.79
CA LEU A 39 11.71 -5.11 -5.87
C LEU A 39 12.36 -3.76 -5.67
N ASP A 40 13.07 -3.28 -6.69
CA ASP A 40 13.72 -1.98 -6.64
C ASP A 40 13.32 -1.16 -7.83
N GLY A 41 13.38 0.14 -7.70
CA GLY A 41 13.06 1.05 -8.79
C GLY A 41 11.99 2.05 -8.41
N THR A 42 11.23 2.50 -9.41
CA THR A 42 10.23 3.54 -9.18
C THR A 42 8.92 3.16 -9.84
N VAL A 43 7.83 3.65 -9.27
CA VAL A 43 6.50 3.53 -9.82
C VAL A 43 5.83 4.90 -9.74
N PRO A 44 4.85 5.19 -10.60
CA PRO A 44 4.25 6.53 -10.61
C PRO A 44 3.17 6.76 -9.57
N SER A 45 2.75 5.75 -8.84
CA SER A 45 1.71 5.94 -7.84
C SER A 45 1.80 4.91 -6.74
N TYR A 46 1.20 5.22 -5.60
CA TYR A 46 1.19 4.29 -4.47
C TYR A 46 0.39 3.02 -4.76
N PRO A 47 -0.77 3.08 -5.42
CA PRO A 47 -1.45 1.83 -5.78
C PRO A 47 -0.58 0.88 -6.60
N GLN A 48 0.27 1.42 -7.47
CA GLN A 48 1.18 0.58 -8.24
C GLN A 48 2.27 -0.01 -7.37
N TYR A 49 2.73 0.74 -6.38
CA TYR A 49 3.67 0.21 -5.39
C TYR A 49 3.08 -1.01 -4.69
N LEU A 50 1.82 -0.92 -4.28
CA LEU A 50 1.14 -2.02 -3.61
C LEU A 50 0.87 -3.19 -4.58
N ALA A 51 0.48 -2.87 -5.80
CA ALA A 51 0.15 -3.89 -6.79
C ALA A 51 1.38 -4.70 -7.19
N ALA A 52 2.53 -4.06 -7.25
CA ALA A 52 3.77 -4.77 -7.60
C ALA A 52 4.11 -5.82 -6.53
N ALA A 53 3.99 -5.45 -5.26
CA ALA A 53 4.27 -6.41 -4.19
C ALA A 53 3.24 -7.54 -4.20
N ALA A 54 1.98 -7.22 -4.45
CA ALA A 54 0.94 -8.24 -4.50
C ALA A 54 1.18 -9.22 -5.65
N ALA A 55 1.60 -8.71 -6.81
CA ALA A 55 1.90 -9.56 -7.96
C ALA A 55 3.06 -10.50 -7.63
N ALA A 56 4.09 -10.00 -6.97
CA ALA A 56 5.23 -10.84 -6.60
C ALA A 56 4.81 -11.93 -5.62
N ARG A 57 3.91 -11.63 -4.71
CA ARG A 57 3.47 -12.62 -3.72
C ARG A 57 2.62 -13.73 -4.32
N ARG A 58 2.06 -13.51 -5.51
CA ARG A 58 1.28 -14.56 -6.15
C ARG A 58 2.12 -15.66 -6.74
N VAL A 59 3.41 -15.47 -6.88
CA VAL A 59 4.29 -16.46 -7.48
C VAL A 59 4.57 -17.53 -6.45
N ALA A 60 4.40 -18.81 -6.85
CA ALA A 60 4.72 -19.91 -5.97
C ALA A 60 6.21 -19.88 -5.66
N ASP A 61 6.57 -20.40 -4.52
CA ASP A 61 7.96 -20.45 -4.07
C ASP A 61 8.50 -19.11 -3.55
N VAL A 62 7.77 -18.01 -3.67
CA VAL A 62 8.17 -16.76 -3.06
C VAL A 62 7.80 -16.80 -1.58
N THR A 63 8.80 -16.60 -0.72
CA THR A 63 8.57 -16.66 0.72
C THR A 63 8.42 -15.28 1.33
N VAL A 64 9.18 -14.30 0.85
CA VAL A 64 9.13 -12.95 1.38
C VAL A 64 9.31 -11.97 0.21
N VAL A 65 8.59 -10.87 0.25
CA VAL A 65 8.77 -9.79 -0.74
C VAL A 65 9.26 -8.55 0.01
N HIS A 66 10.40 -8.04 -0.42
CA HIS A 66 10.96 -6.80 0.09
C HIS A 66 10.69 -5.72 -0.94
N ASN A 67 9.72 -4.85 -0.64
CA ASN A 67 9.31 -3.84 -1.61
C ASN A 67 10.08 -2.56 -1.36
N HIS A 68 11.13 -2.35 -2.12
CA HIS A 68 11.97 -1.16 -2.02
C HIS A 68 11.65 -0.13 -3.09
N LEU A 69 10.51 -0.27 -3.75
CA LEU A 69 10.13 0.66 -4.79
C LEU A 69 9.85 2.04 -4.20
N GLU A 70 10.12 3.07 -4.98
CA GLU A 70 9.81 4.42 -4.58
C GLU A 70 8.71 4.95 -5.48
N VAL A 71 7.79 5.70 -4.90
CA VAL A 71 6.74 6.33 -5.68
C VAL A 71 7.25 7.68 -6.17
N MET A 72 7.30 7.84 -7.50
CA MET A 72 7.73 9.08 -8.12
C MET A 72 6.56 9.63 -8.89
N LEU A 73 5.84 10.56 -8.29
CA LEU A 73 4.62 11.09 -8.90
C LEU A 73 4.94 11.91 -10.13
N PRO A 74 4.17 11.73 -11.22
CA PRO A 74 4.30 12.62 -12.36
C PRO A 74 3.99 14.06 -11.93
N PRO A 75 4.54 15.06 -12.62
CA PRO A 75 4.36 16.45 -12.17
C PRO A 75 2.91 16.88 -12.02
N GLY A 76 2.02 16.37 -12.86
CA GLY A 76 0.63 16.74 -12.77
C GLY A 76 -0.12 16.12 -11.61
N ASP A 77 0.46 15.13 -10.98
CA ASP A 77 -0.21 14.42 -9.90
C ASP A 77 0.22 14.90 -8.52
N TYR A 78 1.17 15.80 -8.45
CA TYR A 78 1.63 16.29 -7.15
C TYR A 78 0.51 17.09 -6.48
N ARG A 79 0.33 16.88 -5.19
CA ARG A 79 -0.59 17.65 -4.38
C ARG A 79 0.13 18.07 -3.12
N ASP A 80 -0.11 19.29 -2.67
CA ASP A 80 0.55 19.76 -1.47
C ASP A 80 -0.07 19.10 -0.24
N ASP A 81 0.59 19.25 0.89
CA ASP A 81 0.20 18.58 2.11
C ASP A 81 -1.18 18.98 2.59
N GLN A 82 -1.52 20.24 2.44
CA GLN A 82 -2.83 20.72 2.89
C GLN A 82 -3.94 20.12 2.03
N THR A 83 -3.75 20.08 0.72
CA THR A 83 -4.72 19.48 -0.18
C THR A 83 -4.91 17.99 0.11
N LEU A 84 -3.79 17.27 0.30
CA LEU A 84 -3.88 15.85 0.60
C LEU A 84 -4.56 15.61 1.93
N THR A 85 -4.24 16.39 2.95
CA THR A 85 -4.84 16.23 4.26
C THR A 85 -6.35 16.44 4.18
N THR A 86 -6.78 17.49 3.50
CA THR A 86 -8.21 17.78 3.36
C THR A 86 -8.91 16.69 2.57
N THR A 87 -8.33 16.27 1.45
CA THR A 87 -8.94 15.26 0.60
C THR A 87 -9.05 13.93 1.35
N ALA A 88 -8.00 13.56 2.08
CA ALA A 88 -8.00 12.30 2.81
C ALA A 88 -9.05 12.30 3.91
N ASN A 89 -9.15 13.39 4.66
CA ASN A 89 -10.13 13.45 5.73
C ASN A 89 -11.55 13.51 5.18
N ASP A 90 -11.77 14.16 4.05
CA ASP A 90 -13.08 14.18 3.42
C ASP A 90 -13.46 12.76 2.98
N ALA A 91 -12.53 12.03 2.40
CA ALA A 91 -12.80 10.66 1.96
C ALA A 91 -13.15 9.78 3.15
N LEU A 92 -12.42 9.90 4.24
CA LEU A 92 -12.68 9.10 5.43
C LEU A 92 -14.05 9.43 6.02
N THR A 93 -14.43 10.70 6.00
CA THR A 93 -15.72 11.12 6.55
C THR A 93 -16.88 10.59 5.71
N LEU A 94 -16.70 10.51 4.40
CA LEU A 94 -17.77 10.07 3.52
C LEU A 94 -17.93 8.56 3.44
N ASP A 95 -16.97 7.80 3.96
CA ASP A 95 -17.02 6.36 3.84
C ASP A 95 -17.74 5.76 5.02
N ASP A 96 -18.79 4.98 4.74
CA ASP A 96 -19.60 4.40 5.80
C ASP A 96 -18.90 3.27 6.53
N THR A 97 -17.87 2.68 5.95
CA THR A 97 -17.18 1.59 6.60
C THR A 97 -16.14 2.06 7.59
N VAL A 98 -15.75 3.34 7.52
CA VAL A 98 -14.77 3.89 8.43
C VAL A 98 -15.51 4.76 9.45
N ARG A 99 -15.33 4.45 10.73
CA ARG A 99 -16.06 5.19 11.73
C ARG A 99 -15.36 6.46 12.11
N VAL A 100 -16.11 7.29 12.80
CA VAL A 100 -15.58 8.53 13.31
C VAL A 100 -14.43 8.22 14.23
N GLY A 101 -13.42 9.01 14.20
CA GLY A 101 -12.26 8.82 15.06
C GLY A 101 -10.98 8.52 14.32
N VAL A 102 -11.04 8.44 13.02
CA VAL A 102 -9.84 8.24 12.21
C VAL A 102 -9.52 9.56 11.55
N GLU A 103 -8.26 9.98 11.64
CA GLU A 103 -7.80 11.22 11.03
C GLU A 103 -6.60 10.97 10.15
N ALA A 104 -6.44 11.79 9.15
CA ALA A 104 -5.31 11.72 8.24
C ALA A 104 -4.52 13.01 8.27
N ALA A 105 -3.22 12.91 8.18
CA ALA A 105 -2.33 14.06 8.06
C ALA A 105 -1.29 13.75 7.00
N ALA A 106 -1.02 14.69 6.12
CA ALA A 106 -0.07 14.49 5.03
C ALA A 106 1.19 15.30 5.24
N ALA A 107 2.32 14.70 4.94
CA ALA A 107 3.61 15.36 4.96
C ALA A 107 4.46 14.76 3.83
N ASP A 108 4.85 15.59 2.88
CA ASP A 108 5.66 15.19 1.73
C ASP A 108 5.05 14.00 0.98
N GLY A 109 3.73 13.97 0.86
CA GLY A 109 3.05 12.90 0.14
C GLY A 109 2.80 11.66 0.96
N VAL A 110 3.26 11.63 2.20
CA VAL A 110 3.03 10.48 3.08
C VAL A 110 1.83 10.82 3.97
N ILE A 111 0.81 9.97 3.90
CA ILE A 111 -0.36 10.16 4.73
C ILE A 111 -0.25 9.28 5.96
N THR A 112 -0.35 9.86 7.13
CA THR A 112 -0.36 9.13 8.38
C THR A 112 -1.80 9.08 8.88
N LEU A 113 -2.29 7.88 9.14
CA LEU A 113 -3.62 7.67 9.68
C LEU A 113 -3.50 7.39 11.17
N THR A 114 -4.31 8.08 11.97
CA THR A 114 -4.32 7.86 13.41
C THR A 114 -5.76 7.72 13.88
N GLY A 115 -5.92 7.16 15.04
CA GLY A 115 -7.25 6.99 15.63
C GLY A 115 -7.45 5.58 16.14
N THR A 116 -8.69 5.25 16.44
CA THR A 116 -9.04 3.95 17.00
C THR A 116 -10.27 3.42 16.29
N VAL A 117 -10.21 2.15 15.90
CA VAL A 117 -11.32 1.47 15.25
C VAL A 117 -11.62 0.18 15.98
N ARG A 118 -12.74 -0.45 15.66
CA ARG A 118 -13.15 -1.65 16.38
C ARG A 118 -12.54 -2.92 15.84
N ASP A 119 -12.24 -2.98 14.56
CA ASP A 119 -11.66 -4.20 14.02
C ASP A 119 -10.70 -3.89 12.88
N GLY A 120 -10.00 -4.93 12.47
CA GLY A 120 -8.97 -4.76 11.45
C GLY A 120 -9.52 -4.42 10.09
N SER A 121 -10.76 -4.74 9.80
CA SER A 121 -11.32 -4.42 8.49
C SER A 121 -11.52 -2.91 8.36
N GLU A 122 -11.89 -2.22 9.43
CA GLU A 122 -12.00 -0.77 9.38
C GLU A 122 -10.64 -0.13 9.19
N ARG A 123 -9.61 -0.67 9.82
CA ARG A 123 -8.26 -0.17 9.67
C ARG A 123 -7.78 -0.35 8.23
N THR A 124 -8.03 -1.51 7.66
CA THR A 124 -7.63 -1.79 6.28
C THR A 124 -8.43 -0.92 5.30
N SER A 125 -9.72 -0.74 5.54
CA SER A 125 -10.55 0.08 4.67
C SER A 125 -10.06 1.52 4.64
N ALA A 126 -9.68 2.07 5.80
CA ALA A 126 -9.17 3.43 5.85
C ALA A 126 -7.88 3.55 5.04
N GLU A 127 -6.99 2.58 5.17
CA GLU A 127 -5.73 2.61 4.43
C GLU A 127 -5.98 2.54 2.92
N LEU A 128 -6.82 1.62 2.48
CA LEU A 128 -7.08 1.47 1.05
C LEU A 128 -7.77 2.70 0.48
N LEU A 129 -8.62 3.32 1.26
CA LEU A 129 -9.32 4.49 0.80
C LEU A 129 -8.37 5.63 0.50
N VAL A 130 -7.43 5.91 1.38
CA VAL A 130 -6.49 7.00 1.14
C VAL A 130 -5.37 6.60 0.19
N ALA A 131 -5.04 5.32 0.11
CA ALA A 131 -3.98 4.86 -0.79
C ALA A 131 -4.31 5.15 -2.25
N GLY A 132 -5.59 5.21 -2.61
CA GLY A 132 -5.99 5.46 -3.98
C GLY A 132 -6.07 6.92 -4.36
N LEU A 133 -5.81 7.84 -3.44
CA LEU A 133 -5.91 9.26 -3.76
C LEU A 133 -4.72 9.72 -4.58
N THR A 134 -4.96 10.64 -5.50
CA THR A 134 -3.90 11.20 -6.32
C THR A 134 -2.96 12.02 -5.43
N GLY A 135 -1.67 11.85 -5.63
CA GLY A 135 -0.68 12.61 -4.89
C GLY A 135 -0.09 11.87 -3.71
N VAL A 136 -0.65 10.71 -3.36
CA VAL A 136 -0.16 9.95 -2.23
C VAL A 136 1.06 9.14 -2.64
N ARG A 137 2.15 9.29 -1.88
CA ARG A 137 3.36 8.52 -2.13
C ARG A 137 3.44 7.32 -1.22
N SER A 138 2.87 7.40 -0.03
CA SER A 138 2.89 6.29 0.92
C SER A 138 1.82 6.52 1.97
N VAL A 139 1.43 5.46 2.65
CA VAL A 139 0.47 5.55 3.76
C VAL A 139 1.07 4.86 4.97
N LYS A 140 1.10 5.57 6.09
CA LYS A 140 1.53 5.01 7.36
C LYS A 140 0.29 4.83 8.21
N ASN A 141 -0.05 3.60 8.51
CA ASN A 141 -1.29 3.29 9.21
C ASN A 141 -1.01 3.07 10.69
N ASP A 142 -1.21 4.13 11.47
CA ASP A 142 -1.02 4.07 12.92
C ASP A 142 -2.36 3.93 13.65
N ILE A 143 -3.40 3.51 12.98
CA ILE A 143 -4.71 3.30 13.60
C ILE A 143 -4.61 2.13 14.58
N GLN A 144 -5.19 2.33 15.75
CA GLN A 144 -5.22 1.30 16.79
C GLN A 144 -6.52 0.53 16.70
N ILE A 145 -6.46 -0.76 16.95
CA ILE A 145 -7.68 -1.58 17.00
C ILE A 145 -8.04 -1.77 18.46
N ARG A 146 -9.31 -1.38 18.79
CA ARG A 146 -9.75 -1.50 20.13
C ARG A 146 -10.83 -2.53 20.22
N VAL A 147 -10.51 -3.65 20.83
CA VAL A 147 -11.44 -4.72 20.90
C VAL A 147 -12.22 -4.56 22.17
N GLU A 148 -13.39 -3.89 22.09
CA GLU A 148 -14.05 -3.66 23.27
C GLU A 148 -14.85 -4.74 23.72
N ALA A 149 -15.39 -5.45 23.00
CA ALA A 149 -16.23 -6.39 23.44
C ALA A 149 -15.65 -7.39 24.26
N ASP A 150 -14.58 -7.47 24.19
CA ASP A 150 -14.06 -8.46 24.76
C ASP A 150 -13.75 -8.32 26.05
N GLU A 151 -13.98 -7.43 26.54
CA GLU A 151 -13.67 -7.18 27.66
C GLU A 151 -14.25 -8.04 28.46
N PRO A 152 -13.88 -8.83 28.86
CA PRO A 152 -14.41 -9.76 29.45
C PRO A 152 -14.61 -9.49 30.73
N THR A 153 -14.75 -9.17 31.15
CA THR A 153 -15.12 -8.95 32.08
C THR A 153 -14.96 -9.72 32.97
N PRO A 154 -14.61 -9.92 33.48
CA PRO A 154 -14.46 -10.65 34.27
C PRO A 154 -15.15 -10.79 35.20
N LEU A 155 -15.46 -10.71 35.64
CA LEU A 155 -16.20 -10.90 36.47
C LEU A 155 -15.97 -11.24 37.34
#